data_d9b420b0dd758887edd9f9827b2a4682
#
_entry.id   d9b420b0dd758887edd9f9827b2a4682
#
_cell.length_a   1.000
_cell.length_b   1.000
_cell.length_c   1.000
_cell.angle_alpha   90.00
_cell.angle_beta   90.00
_cell.angle_gamma   90.00
#
_symmetry.space_group_name_H-M   'P 1'
#
loop_
_entity.id
_entity.type
_entity.pdbx_description
1 polymer ?
#
loop_
_entity_poly.entity_id
_entity_poly.type
_entity_poly.pdbx_seq_one_letter_code
_entity_poly.pdbx_strand_id
1 'polypeptide(L)'
;MDTASTLVVIGAGHAGVELALAARQQGWAGPILLLGDEAHEPYHRPPLSKAFLAGAAAAATLGLRERAAYEKAGITLRLGARVAQIDRAAHVVTLEGGVTMHYTKLALCTGGRPRLLDVPGMEAGQPANLHYLRTQNDSLAIAASVRPGTHVVVIGGGYVGLEVAASSRKLGADVTVLEMQPRVLARVTGDAMSAFYQGVHEGAGVCVRTGVAVTGLERDGAGGKVIAVRVKNAQGEHERLPADAVVVGVGMLPNIELAEAAGLAVDRGIIVDEHAATSDPDIVAAGDCTVHDSVLYGRRIRLESVPNALEQARAAAGWLCGKPKPNQSVPWFWSDQYELTLQMAGLSEGHDQCVIRGSVQARSFCAFYLKGGVLIAVDAVNAPMDFMQAKRALPEHLALDAAALADTLIPLKSLLAPPAAAALA
;
A
#
# COMPACT_ATOMS: atom_id res chain seq x y z
N MET A 1 -15.11 11.19 -29.27
CA MET A 1 -14.56 12.19 -28.31
C MET A 1 -13.83 13.24 -29.12
N ASP A 2 -14.06 14.50 -28.74
CA ASP A 2 -13.44 15.64 -29.40
C ASP A 2 -11.91 15.60 -29.15
N THR A 3 -11.12 15.84 -30.22
CA THR A 3 -9.66 15.94 -30.15
C THR A 3 -9.18 17.15 -29.33
N ALA A 4 -10.06 18.11 -29.05
CA ALA A 4 -9.79 19.28 -28.20
C ALA A 4 -9.85 18.97 -26.69
N SER A 5 -10.42 17.82 -26.27
CA SER A 5 -10.56 17.47 -24.85
C SER A 5 -9.23 17.07 -24.22
N THR A 6 -8.76 17.81 -23.22
CA THR A 6 -7.50 17.55 -22.50
C THR A 6 -7.74 16.81 -21.20
N LEU A 7 -7.06 15.68 -20.98
CA LEU A 7 -7.00 14.97 -19.71
C LEU A 7 -5.71 15.34 -18.99
N VAL A 8 -5.84 15.86 -17.77
CA VAL A 8 -4.72 16.08 -16.87
C VAL A 8 -4.76 15.03 -15.76
N VAL A 9 -3.65 14.32 -15.53
CA VAL A 9 -3.50 13.30 -14.49
C VAL A 9 -2.46 13.80 -13.49
N ILE A 10 -2.86 14.00 -12.24
CA ILE A 10 -1.99 14.46 -11.15
C ILE A 10 -1.51 13.27 -10.34
N GLY A 11 -0.20 13.02 -10.38
CA GLY A 11 0.46 11.89 -9.74
C GLY A 11 0.89 10.81 -10.73
N ALA A 12 2.20 10.66 -10.93
CA ALA A 12 2.81 9.70 -11.85
C ALA A 12 3.21 8.37 -11.18
N GLY A 13 2.44 7.92 -10.16
CA GLY A 13 2.56 6.59 -9.56
C GLY A 13 1.78 5.52 -10.33
N HIS A 14 1.58 4.33 -9.70
CA HIS A 14 0.86 3.20 -10.32
C HIS A 14 -0.53 3.60 -10.85
N ALA A 15 -1.33 4.31 -10.04
CA ALA A 15 -2.68 4.70 -10.45
C ALA A 15 -2.66 5.65 -11.65
N GLY A 16 -1.84 6.71 -11.61
CA GLY A 16 -1.81 7.70 -12.69
C GLY A 16 -1.29 7.16 -14.01
N VAL A 17 -0.24 6.33 -13.96
CA VAL A 17 0.29 5.67 -15.17
C VAL A 17 -0.75 4.72 -15.77
N GLU A 18 -1.37 3.87 -14.95
CA GLU A 18 -2.41 2.94 -15.44
C GLU A 18 -3.61 3.69 -15.99
N LEU A 19 -4.07 4.75 -15.31
CA LEU A 19 -5.20 5.57 -15.76
C LEU A 19 -4.92 6.21 -17.13
N ALA A 20 -3.75 6.85 -17.29
CA ALA A 20 -3.38 7.50 -18.54
C ALA A 20 -3.30 6.51 -19.71
N LEU A 21 -2.70 5.34 -19.49
CA LEU A 21 -2.62 4.27 -20.50
C LEU A 21 -3.99 3.65 -20.79
N ALA A 22 -4.78 3.36 -19.76
CA ALA A 22 -6.12 2.80 -19.90
C ALA A 22 -7.06 3.78 -20.61
N ALA A 23 -6.99 5.08 -20.33
CA ALA A 23 -7.77 6.09 -21.05
C ALA A 23 -7.46 6.07 -22.55
N ARG A 24 -6.17 5.99 -22.91
CA ARG A 24 -5.77 5.87 -24.32
C ARG A 24 -6.29 4.58 -24.97
N GLN A 25 -6.18 3.44 -24.29
CA GLN A 25 -6.69 2.14 -24.76
C GLN A 25 -8.22 2.14 -24.93
N GLN A 26 -8.93 2.87 -24.07
CA GLN A 26 -10.39 2.98 -24.12
C GLN A 26 -10.91 4.04 -25.11
N GLY A 27 -10.00 4.76 -25.79
CA GLY A 27 -10.32 5.64 -26.92
C GLY A 27 -10.33 7.13 -26.59
N TRP A 28 -9.68 7.57 -25.51
CA TRP A 28 -9.43 9.00 -25.31
C TRP A 28 -8.61 9.56 -26.46
N ALA A 29 -9.15 10.46 -27.25
CA ALA A 29 -8.51 10.97 -28.47
C ALA A 29 -7.63 12.20 -28.25
N GLY A 30 -7.96 13.04 -27.27
CA GLY A 30 -7.28 14.32 -27.01
C GLY A 30 -5.96 14.17 -26.24
N PRO A 31 -5.27 15.28 -25.96
CA PRO A 31 -4.03 15.27 -25.18
C PRO A 31 -4.20 14.64 -23.79
N ILE A 32 -3.16 13.92 -23.32
CA ILE A 32 -3.04 13.42 -21.94
C ILE A 32 -1.75 13.97 -21.35
N LEU A 33 -1.87 14.71 -20.25
CA LEU A 33 -0.73 15.21 -19.49
C LEU A 33 -0.64 14.42 -18.18
N LEU A 34 0.47 13.71 -17.97
CA LEU A 34 0.77 13.00 -16.72
C LEU A 34 1.81 13.79 -15.93
N LEU A 35 1.42 14.28 -14.75
CA LEU A 35 2.22 15.16 -13.90
C LEU A 35 2.76 14.38 -12.70
N GLY A 36 4.07 14.35 -12.53
CA GLY A 36 4.74 13.78 -11.36
C GLY A 36 5.51 14.84 -10.59
N ASP A 37 5.44 14.87 -9.27
CA ASP A 37 6.18 15.77 -8.40
C ASP A 37 7.62 15.32 -8.17
N GLU A 38 7.93 14.04 -8.36
CA GLU A 38 9.28 13.49 -8.32
C GLU A 38 10.04 13.77 -9.63
N ALA A 39 11.36 13.91 -9.54
CA ALA A 39 12.24 14.07 -10.71
C ALA A 39 12.50 12.75 -11.46
N HIS A 40 12.11 11.62 -10.85
CA HIS A 40 12.28 10.28 -11.41
C HIS A 40 11.12 9.90 -12.33
N GLU A 41 11.42 9.13 -13.37
CA GLU A 41 10.38 8.51 -14.19
C GLU A 41 9.50 7.58 -13.32
N PRO A 42 8.23 7.35 -13.71
CA PRO A 42 7.32 6.52 -12.93
C PRO A 42 7.90 5.11 -12.67
N TYR A 43 7.90 4.68 -11.41
CA TYR A 43 8.55 3.45 -10.97
C TYR A 43 7.69 2.62 -10.01
N HIS A 44 8.01 1.31 -9.90
CA HIS A 44 7.42 0.38 -8.95
C HIS A 44 7.87 0.70 -7.52
N ARG A 45 6.91 1.00 -6.63
CA ARG A 45 7.20 1.28 -5.21
C ARG A 45 7.46 0.03 -4.37
N PRO A 46 6.82 -1.15 -4.61
CA PRO A 46 7.05 -2.33 -3.76
C PRO A 46 8.51 -2.78 -3.62
N PRO A 47 9.40 -2.64 -4.61
CA PRO A 47 10.81 -2.99 -4.44
C PRO A 47 11.60 -2.10 -3.46
N LEU A 48 11.08 -0.90 -3.14
CA LEU A 48 11.80 0.10 -2.33
C LEU A 48 12.08 -0.34 -0.89
N SER A 49 11.26 -1.23 -0.32
CA SER A 49 11.47 -1.84 1.00
C SER A 49 12.18 -3.20 0.93
N LYS A 50 12.40 -3.73 -0.28
CA LYS A 50 12.85 -5.10 -0.56
C LYS A 50 14.16 -5.13 -1.36
N ALA A 51 14.10 -5.65 -2.59
CA ALA A 51 15.25 -5.86 -3.46
C ALA A 51 16.06 -4.58 -3.75
N PHE A 52 15.38 -3.44 -3.88
CA PHE A 52 16.05 -2.16 -4.12
C PHE A 52 16.81 -1.69 -2.86
N LEU A 53 16.16 -1.74 -1.68
CA LEU A 53 16.82 -1.43 -0.40
C LEU A 53 18.00 -2.35 -0.12
N ALA A 54 17.84 -3.64 -0.42
CA ALA A 54 18.89 -4.64 -0.22
C ALA A 54 20.01 -4.60 -1.28
N GLY A 55 19.96 -3.65 -2.23
CA GLY A 55 20.95 -3.52 -3.30
C GLY A 55 20.91 -4.61 -4.39
N ALA A 56 19.86 -5.44 -4.39
CA ALA A 56 19.67 -6.53 -5.35
C ALA A 56 18.94 -6.09 -6.65
N ALA A 57 18.38 -4.87 -6.68
CA ALA A 57 17.75 -4.30 -7.86
C ALA A 57 18.35 -2.91 -8.16
N ALA A 58 18.64 -2.63 -9.42
CA ALA A 58 19.12 -1.32 -9.85
C ALA A 58 17.96 -0.35 -10.10
N ALA A 59 18.18 0.96 -9.95
CA ALA A 59 17.17 1.99 -10.21
C ALA A 59 16.56 1.89 -11.62
N ALA A 60 17.38 1.57 -12.63
CA ALA A 60 16.93 1.40 -14.01
C ALA A 60 15.91 0.27 -14.21
N THR A 61 15.86 -0.72 -13.31
CA THR A 61 14.92 -1.85 -13.40
C THR A 61 13.58 -1.58 -12.70
N LEU A 62 13.43 -0.45 -12.04
CA LEU A 62 12.22 -0.10 -11.29
C LEU A 62 11.12 0.48 -12.19
N GLY A 63 11.41 0.94 -13.40
CA GLY A 63 10.48 1.67 -14.27
C GLY A 63 9.14 0.96 -14.46
N LEU A 64 8.02 1.66 -14.26
CA LEU A 64 6.68 1.16 -14.54
C LEU A 64 6.50 0.87 -16.04
N ARG A 65 7.04 1.75 -16.87
CA ARG A 65 7.11 1.62 -18.34
C ARG A 65 8.34 2.37 -18.84
N GLU A 66 8.86 1.97 -19.97
CA GLU A 66 9.87 2.74 -20.69
C GLU A 66 9.28 4.05 -21.21
N ARG A 67 10.07 5.12 -21.30
CA ARG A 67 9.65 6.43 -21.80
C ARG A 67 8.97 6.33 -23.18
N ALA A 68 9.50 5.53 -24.07
CA ALA A 68 8.93 5.29 -25.39
C ALA A 68 7.47 4.78 -25.37
N ALA A 69 7.05 4.10 -24.30
CA ALA A 69 5.67 3.65 -24.16
C ALA A 69 4.70 4.82 -23.95
N TYR A 70 5.10 5.84 -23.18
CA TYR A 70 4.29 7.06 -22.98
C TYR A 70 4.22 7.85 -24.28
N GLU A 71 5.33 8.03 -24.97
CA GLU A 71 5.41 8.74 -26.28
C GLU A 71 4.53 8.06 -27.33
N LYS A 72 4.65 6.72 -27.47
CA LYS A 72 3.81 5.93 -28.39
C LYS A 72 2.32 6.04 -28.06
N ALA A 73 1.98 6.17 -26.78
CA ALA A 73 0.59 6.38 -26.34
C ALA A 73 0.13 7.84 -26.46
N GLY A 74 0.99 8.76 -26.91
CA GLY A 74 0.69 10.19 -26.97
C GLY A 74 0.42 10.80 -25.59
N ILE A 75 1.14 10.34 -24.57
CA ILE A 75 1.08 10.84 -23.20
C ILE A 75 2.27 11.75 -22.96
N THR A 76 2.01 13.01 -22.60
CA THR A 76 3.04 13.96 -22.22
C THR A 76 3.36 13.81 -20.74
N LEU A 77 4.53 13.24 -20.42
CA LEU A 77 5.02 13.08 -19.05
C LEU A 77 5.80 14.34 -18.62
N ARG A 78 5.39 14.96 -17.51
CA ARG A 78 6.10 16.08 -16.88
C ARG A 78 6.52 15.69 -15.47
N LEU A 79 7.83 15.63 -15.24
CA LEU A 79 8.47 15.31 -13.96
C LEU A 79 8.81 16.60 -13.22
N GLY A 80 8.92 16.55 -11.88
CA GLY A 80 9.15 17.73 -11.04
C GLY A 80 8.02 18.76 -11.16
N ALA A 81 6.82 18.33 -11.53
CA ALA A 81 5.66 19.17 -11.83
C ALA A 81 4.62 19.04 -10.71
N ARG A 82 4.91 19.62 -9.54
CA ARG A 82 4.00 19.63 -8.41
C ARG A 82 2.83 20.58 -8.64
N VAL A 83 1.61 20.06 -8.53
CA VAL A 83 0.38 20.87 -8.59
C VAL A 83 0.14 21.52 -7.23
N ALA A 84 -0.06 22.83 -7.24
CA ALA A 84 -0.34 23.63 -6.04
C ALA A 84 -1.82 23.93 -5.85
N GLN A 85 -2.58 24.06 -6.95
CA GLN A 85 -3.99 24.46 -6.89
C GLN A 85 -4.80 23.88 -8.05
N ILE A 86 -6.09 23.66 -7.79
CA ILE A 86 -7.12 23.28 -8.78
C ILE A 86 -8.23 24.32 -8.70
N ASP A 87 -8.50 25.01 -9.82
CA ASP A 87 -9.69 25.83 -10.01
C ASP A 87 -10.70 25.06 -10.85
N ARG A 88 -11.74 24.55 -10.20
CA ARG A 88 -12.78 23.75 -10.83
C ARG A 88 -13.68 24.58 -11.75
N ALA A 89 -13.94 25.85 -11.38
CA ALA A 89 -14.82 26.71 -12.17
C ALA A 89 -14.15 27.14 -13.48
N ALA A 90 -12.85 27.40 -13.45
CA ALA A 90 -12.06 27.75 -14.63
C ALA A 90 -11.52 26.53 -15.39
N HIS A 91 -11.64 25.30 -14.84
CA HIS A 91 -11.01 24.08 -15.36
C HIS A 91 -9.49 24.24 -15.53
N VAL A 92 -8.82 24.75 -14.49
CA VAL A 92 -7.38 25.05 -14.50
C VAL A 92 -6.67 24.36 -13.33
N VAL A 93 -5.51 23.76 -13.59
CA VAL A 93 -4.54 23.39 -12.57
C VAL A 93 -3.35 24.34 -12.61
N THR A 94 -2.83 24.69 -11.44
CA THR A 94 -1.65 25.56 -11.30
C THR A 94 -0.52 24.79 -10.63
N LEU A 95 0.65 24.78 -11.26
CA LEU A 95 1.86 24.17 -10.68
C LEU A 95 2.51 25.10 -9.64
N GLU A 96 3.33 24.53 -8.76
CA GLU A 96 4.30 25.34 -8.01
C GLU A 96 5.16 26.13 -9.01
N GLY A 97 5.28 27.45 -8.81
CA GLY A 97 5.92 28.36 -9.78
C GLY A 97 4.97 29.07 -10.74
N GLY A 98 3.64 28.84 -10.61
CA GLY A 98 2.61 29.66 -11.27
C GLY A 98 2.24 29.26 -12.70
N VAL A 99 2.83 28.20 -13.24
CA VAL A 99 2.43 27.67 -14.57
C VAL A 99 1.03 27.08 -14.50
N THR A 100 0.14 27.51 -15.38
CA THR A 100 -1.23 27.05 -15.45
C THR A 100 -1.46 26.11 -16.64
N MET A 101 -2.40 25.18 -16.49
CA MET A 101 -2.84 24.26 -17.57
C MET A 101 -4.36 24.06 -17.48
N HIS A 102 -5.02 24.19 -18.65
CA HIS A 102 -6.43 23.88 -18.76
C HIS A 102 -6.67 22.37 -18.90
N TYR A 103 -7.76 21.89 -18.32
CA TYR A 103 -8.23 20.53 -18.49
C TYR A 103 -9.71 20.48 -18.88
N THR A 104 -10.10 19.46 -19.62
CA THR A 104 -11.51 19.11 -19.82
C THR A 104 -11.93 18.06 -18.80
N LYS A 105 -11.01 17.14 -18.49
CA LYS A 105 -11.15 16.13 -17.44
C LYS A 105 -9.87 16.05 -16.60
N LEU A 106 -10.04 15.79 -15.32
CA LEU A 106 -8.96 15.74 -14.34
C LEU A 106 -8.97 14.39 -13.59
N ALA A 107 -7.78 13.84 -13.34
CA ALA A 107 -7.61 12.66 -12.52
C ALA A 107 -6.66 12.94 -11.35
N LEU A 108 -7.10 12.66 -10.12
CA LEU A 108 -6.33 12.79 -8.89
C LEU A 108 -5.76 11.42 -8.50
N CYS A 109 -4.46 11.23 -8.73
CA CYS A 109 -3.71 10.03 -8.38
C CYS A 109 -2.58 10.37 -7.40
N THR A 110 -2.87 11.24 -6.43
CA THR A 110 -1.92 11.88 -5.50
C THR A 110 -1.34 10.92 -4.48
N GLY A 111 -1.92 9.73 -4.32
CA GLY A 111 -1.42 8.68 -3.42
C GLY A 111 -1.43 9.10 -1.95
N GLY A 112 -0.35 8.82 -1.23
CA GLY A 112 -0.22 9.15 0.18
C GLY A 112 1.23 9.35 0.58
N ARG A 113 1.43 9.86 1.79
CA ARG A 113 2.73 10.12 2.43
C ARG A 113 2.85 9.38 3.77
N PRO A 114 4.07 9.09 4.24
CA PRO A 114 4.27 8.53 5.57
C PRO A 114 3.69 9.43 6.66
N ARG A 115 3.09 8.83 7.67
CA ARG A 115 2.77 9.54 8.91
C ARG A 115 4.07 9.85 9.63
N LEU A 116 4.29 11.11 9.96
CA LEU A 116 5.46 11.53 10.71
C LEU A 116 5.34 11.12 12.18
N LEU A 117 6.47 10.82 12.77
CA LEU A 117 6.58 10.56 14.22
C LEU A 117 6.49 11.88 14.97
N ASP A 118 5.59 11.95 15.94
CA ASP A 118 5.39 13.12 16.80
C ASP A 118 5.74 12.73 18.25
N VAL A 119 7.00 12.89 18.59
CA VAL A 119 7.53 12.59 19.94
C VAL A 119 8.65 13.58 20.31
N PRO A 120 8.94 13.77 21.60
CA PRO A 120 10.09 14.53 22.05
C PRO A 120 11.39 14.13 21.33
N GLY A 121 12.17 15.13 20.91
CA GLY A 121 13.38 14.96 20.10
C GLY A 121 13.17 15.22 18.59
N MET A 122 11.93 15.54 18.17
CA MET A 122 11.63 15.93 16.78
C MET A 122 11.50 17.44 16.58
N GLU A 123 11.53 18.24 17.65
CA GLU A 123 11.27 19.70 17.64
C GLU A 123 12.27 20.48 16.75
N ALA A 124 13.51 20.01 16.67
CA ALA A 124 14.56 20.62 15.84
C ALA A 124 14.58 20.08 14.39
N GLY A 125 13.47 19.50 13.94
CA GLY A 125 13.34 18.88 12.62
C GLY A 125 13.83 17.44 12.56
N GLN A 126 13.69 16.81 11.40
CA GLN A 126 14.03 15.41 11.16
C GLN A 126 15.54 15.17 11.30
N PRO A 127 15.99 14.24 12.19
CA PRO A 127 17.38 13.85 12.27
C PRO A 127 17.89 13.20 10.98
N ALA A 128 19.18 13.37 10.67
CA ALA A 128 19.76 12.88 9.42
C ALA A 128 19.77 11.34 9.28
N ASN A 129 19.70 10.61 10.39
CA ASN A 129 19.63 9.14 10.44
C ASN A 129 18.26 8.61 10.86
N LEU A 130 17.21 9.45 10.80
CA LEU A 130 15.83 9.04 10.93
C LEU A 130 15.18 9.11 9.55
N HIS A 131 14.58 8.02 9.13
CA HIS A 131 14.07 7.85 7.79
C HIS A 131 12.59 7.43 7.80
N TYR A 132 11.89 7.87 6.78
CA TYR A 132 10.59 7.36 6.34
C TYR A 132 10.80 6.70 4.98
N LEU A 133 9.93 5.78 4.58
CA LEU A 133 10.05 5.12 3.29
C LEU A 133 8.82 5.37 2.43
N ARG A 134 8.98 6.12 1.35
CA ARG A 134 7.95 6.32 0.31
C ARG A 134 8.55 6.41 -1.08
N THR A 135 9.68 7.10 -1.24
CA THR A 135 10.31 7.40 -2.52
C THR A 135 11.58 6.59 -2.74
N GLN A 136 12.07 6.59 -3.98
CA GLN A 136 13.37 6.00 -4.32
C GLN A 136 14.51 6.64 -3.53
N ASN A 137 14.47 7.96 -3.34
CA ASN A 137 15.48 8.69 -2.56
C ASN A 137 15.47 8.27 -1.08
N ASP A 138 14.29 8.02 -0.51
CA ASP A 138 14.17 7.53 0.87
C ASP A 138 14.85 6.15 1.02
N SER A 139 14.59 5.25 0.07
CA SER A 139 15.20 3.92 0.08
C SER A 139 16.73 3.99 -0.02
N LEU A 140 17.27 4.87 -0.87
CA LEU A 140 18.71 5.11 -0.98
C LEU A 140 19.29 5.70 0.31
N ALA A 141 18.59 6.63 0.97
CA ALA A 141 19.00 7.20 2.24
C ALA A 141 19.02 6.16 3.37
N ILE A 142 18.01 5.29 3.42
CA ILE A 142 17.99 4.14 4.36
C ILE A 142 19.18 3.22 4.08
N ALA A 143 19.39 2.80 2.83
CA ALA A 143 20.49 1.92 2.44
C ALA A 143 21.85 2.50 2.81
N ALA A 144 22.05 3.82 2.68
CA ALA A 144 23.28 4.51 3.07
C ALA A 144 23.52 4.50 4.59
N SER A 145 22.45 4.42 5.39
CA SER A 145 22.51 4.38 6.85
C SER A 145 22.61 2.97 7.42
N VAL A 146 22.29 1.94 6.63
CA VAL A 146 22.28 0.53 7.04
C VAL A 146 23.58 -0.15 6.58
N ARG A 147 24.38 -0.66 7.53
CA ARG A 147 25.67 -1.35 7.27
C ARG A 147 25.83 -2.53 8.22
N PRO A 148 26.73 -3.49 7.94
CA PRO A 148 27.03 -4.54 8.88
C PRO A 148 27.40 -4.00 10.26
N GLY A 149 26.75 -4.51 11.31
CA GLY A 149 26.95 -4.12 12.71
C GLY A 149 26.31 -2.80 13.13
N THR A 150 25.54 -2.11 12.26
CA THR A 150 24.73 -0.94 12.71
C THR A 150 23.49 -1.40 13.46
N HIS A 151 23.12 -0.67 14.51
CA HIS A 151 21.87 -0.87 15.25
C HIS A 151 20.73 -0.08 14.56
N VAL A 152 19.87 -0.79 13.86
CA VAL A 152 18.71 -0.22 13.18
C VAL A 152 17.45 -0.43 14.03
N VAL A 153 16.80 0.66 14.42
CA VAL A 153 15.49 0.61 15.09
C VAL A 153 14.40 0.91 14.09
N VAL A 154 13.50 -0.05 13.87
CA VAL A 154 12.30 0.09 13.04
C VAL A 154 11.11 0.36 13.94
N ILE A 155 10.47 1.51 13.78
CA ILE A 155 9.26 1.90 14.53
C ILE A 155 8.03 1.58 13.70
N GLY A 156 7.27 0.56 14.11
CA GLY A 156 6.08 0.02 13.45
C GLY A 156 6.28 -1.38 12.90
N GLY A 157 5.51 -2.35 13.39
CA GLY A 157 5.49 -3.76 12.99
C GLY A 157 4.46 -4.06 11.88
N GLY A 158 4.15 -3.09 11.01
CA GLY A 158 3.36 -3.30 9.79
C GLY A 158 4.19 -3.86 8.64
N TYR A 159 3.57 -4.08 7.46
CA TYR A 159 4.26 -4.70 6.30
C TYR A 159 5.56 -4.00 5.94
N VAL A 160 5.53 -2.68 5.70
CA VAL A 160 6.72 -1.93 5.28
C VAL A 160 7.81 -1.98 6.34
N GLY A 161 7.44 -1.86 7.63
CA GLY A 161 8.41 -1.97 8.73
C GLY A 161 9.10 -3.33 8.77
N LEU A 162 8.34 -4.42 8.64
CA LEU A 162 8.88 -5.78 8.61
C LEU A 162 9.72 -6.05 7.33
N GLU A 163 9.30 -5.54 6.17
CA GLU A 163 10.08 -5.63 4.93
C GLU A 163 11.43 -4.91 5.04
N VAL A 164 11.42 -3.69 5.64
CA VAL A 164 12.66 -2.94 5.92
C VAL A 164 13.52 -3.69 6.93
N ALA A 165 12.93 -4.26 8.00
CA ALA A 165 13.65 -5.07 8.97
C ALA A 165 14.33 -6.28 8.30
N ALA A 166 13.61 -7.02 7.44
CA ALA A 166 14.17 -8.14 6.69
C ALA A 166 15.31 -7.70 5.76
N SER A 167 15.14 -6.59 5.04
CA SER A 167 16.15 -6.05 4.13
C SER A 167 17.39 -5.54 4.88
N SER A 168 17.20 -4.85 6.01
CA SER A 168 18.29 -4.37 6.86
C SER A 168 19.08 -5.54 7.47
N ARG A 169 18.37 -6.61 7.86
CA ARG A 169 19.01 -7.82 8.37
C ARG A 169 19.86 -8.51 7.29
N LYS A 170 19.39 -8.57 6.04
CA LYS A 170 20.17 -9.06 4.88
C LYS A 170 21.43 -8.24 4.63
N LEU A 171 21.40 -6.94 4.92
CA LEU A 171 22.57 -6.05 4.83
C LEU A 171 23.53 -6.19 6.04
N GLY A 172 23.24 -7.07 7.01
CA GLY A 172 24.10 -7.36 8.15
C GLY A 172 23.91 -6.44 9.36
N ALA A 173 22.86 -5.63 9.40
CA ALA A 173 22.54 -4.79 10.55
C ALA A 173 21.94 -5.60 11.70
N ASP A 174 22.12 -5.12 12.93
CA ASP A 174 21.35 -5.56 14.08
C ASP A 174 20.04 -4.79 14.13
N VAL A 175 18.91 -5.52 14.09
CA VAL A 175 17.60 -4.89 13.88
C VAL A 175 16.69 -5.11 15.08
N THR A 176 16.10 -4.02 15.59
CA THR A 176 15.02 -4.05 16.57
C THR A 176 13.75 -3.46 15.94
N VAL A 177 12.65 -4.22 15.96
CA VAL A 177 11.32 -3.75 15.58
C VAL A 177 10.53 -3.41 16.82
N LEU A 178 9.96 -2.20 16.87
CA LEU A 178 9.10 -1.71 17.94
C LEU A 178 7.66 -1.60 17.42
N GLU A 179 6.74 -2.33 18.04
CA GLU A 179 5.31 -2.28 17.71
C GLU A 179 4.49 -1.93 18.96
N MET A 180 3.67 -0.91 18.86
CA MET A 180 2.82 -0.45 19.97
C MET A 180 1.67 -1.42 20.25
N GLN A 181 1.17 -2.11 19.22
CA GLN A 181 0.13 -3.11 19.37
C GLN A 181 0.69 -4.40 20.00
N PRO A 182 -0.17 -5.26 20.58
CA PRO A 182 0.29 -6.50 21.23
C PRO A 182 0.89 -7.53 20.26
N ARG A 183 0.77 -7.34 18.96
CA ARG A 183 1.35 -8.22 17.92
C ARG A 183 1.69 -7.45 16.65
N VAL A 184 2.64 -7.93 15.88
CA VAL A 184 2.94 -7.40 14.54
C VAL A 184 1.77 -7.63 13.59
N LEU A 185 1.63 -6.81 12.56
CA LEU A 185 0.56 -6.90 11.56
C LEU A 185 -0.87 -6.85 12.14
N ALA A 186 -1.06 -6.38 13.37
CA ALA A 186 -2.30 -6.47 14.15
C ALA A 186 -3.54 -5.91 13.42
N ARG A 187 -3.36 -4.89 12.57
CA ARG A 187 -4.45 -4.21 11.86
C ARG A 187 -4.86 -4.88 10.55
N VAL A 188 -4.13 -5.89 10.09
CA VAL A 188 -4.22 -6.35 8.70
C VAL A 188 -4.34 -7.87 8.57
N THR A 189 -4.02 -8.63 9.62
CA THR A 189 -4.10 -10.10 9.60
C THR A 189 -4.48 -10.67 10.97
N GLY A 190 -4.79 -11.96 11.04
CA GLY A 190 -5.14 -12.68 12.27
C GLY A 190 -3.90 -13.10 13.09
N ASP A 191 -4.17 -13.62 14.29
CA ASP A 191 -3.16 -13.97 15.29
C ASP A 191 -2.16 -15.02 14.80
N ALA A 192 -2.64 -16.06 14.11
CA ALA A 192 -1.79 -17.12 13.59
C ALA A 192 -0.74 -16.60 12.60
N MET A 193 -1.14 -15.70 11.69
CA MET A 193 -0.23 -15.09 10.73
C MET A 193 0.74 -14.11 11.41
N SER A 194 0.27 -13.34 12.39
CA SER A 194 1.15 -12.46 13.20
C SER A 194 2.21 -13.26 13.93
N ALA A 195 1.83 -14.33 14.62
CA ALA A 195 2.77 -15.21 15.33
C ALA A 195 3.77 -15.87 14.38
N PHE A 196 3.32 -16.31 13.21
CA PHE A 196 4.20 -16.87 12.18
C PHE A 196 5.27 -15.87 11.73
N TYR A 197 4.89 -14.65 11.33
CA TYR A 197 5.85 -13.64 10.87
C TYR A 197 6.76 -13.15 11.98
N GLN A 198 6.26 -13.00 13.21
CA GLN A 198 7.11 -12.68 14.35
C GLN A 198 8.20 -13.74 14.53
N GLY A 199 7.83 -15.02 14.56
CA GLY A 199 8.79 -16.13 14.67
C GLY A 199 9.80 -16.18 13.50
N VAL A 200 9.39 -15.85 12.27
CA VAL A 200 10.29 -15.73 11.11
C VAL A 200 11.34 -14.65 11.33
N HIS A 201 10.92 -13.46 11.78
CA HIS A 201 11.85 -12.35 12.06
C HIS A 201 12.79 -12.66 13.21
N GLU A 202 12.28 -13.20 14.31
CA GLU A 202 13.09 -13.62 15.47
C GLU A 202 14.09 -14.71 15.08
N GLY A 203 13.67 -15.69 14.30
CA GLY A 203 14.53 -16.73 13.74
C GLY A 203 15.63 -16.20 12.81
N ALA A 204 15.40 -15.06 12.19
CA ALA A 204 16.41 -14.35 11.37
C ALA A 204 17.30 -13.41 12.20
N GLY A 205 17.12 -13.36 13.54
CA GLY A 205 17.91 -12.54 14.45
C GLY A 205 17.43 -11.10 14.58
N VAL A 206 16.16 -10.82 14.24
CA VAL A 206 15.51 -9.53 14.52
C VAL A 206 14.94 -9.55 15.93
N CYS A 207 15.21 -8.53 16.74
CA CYS A 207 14.56 -8.34 18.04
C CYS A 207 13.19 -7.72 17.83
N VAL A 208 12.11 -8.50 18.00
CA VAL A 208 10.73 -7.98 17.86
C VAL A 208 10.16 -7.65 19.24
N ARG A 209 9.74 -6.41 19.44
CA ARG A 209 9.19 -5.92 20.71
C ARG A 209 7.79 -5.36 20.48
N THR A 210 6.79 -6.08 20.94
CA THR A 210 5.38 -5.70 20.86
C THR A 210 4.87 -5.10 22.18
N GLY A 211 3.78 -4.35 22.15
CA GLY A 211 3.26 -3.61 23.32
C GLY A 211 4.19 -2.50 23.81
N VAL A 212 5.03 -1.95 22.91
CA VAL A 212 6.07 -0.98 23.25
C VAL A 212 5.78 0.35 22.56
N ALA A 213 5.57 1.39 23.33
CA ALA A 213 5.38 2.75 22.83
C ALA A 213 6.70 3.52 22.79
N VAL A 214 6.99 4.18 21.67
CA VAL A 214 8.10 5.14 21.57
C VAL A 214 7.67 6.43 22.29
N THR A 215 8.49 6.89 23.22
CA THR A 215 8.22 8.07 24.05
C THR A 215 9.16 9.25 23.80
N GLY A 216 10.18 9.06 22.97
CA GLY A 216 11.10 10.13 22.59
C GLY A 216 12.34 9.62 21.87
N LEU A 217 13.11 10.56 21.36
CA LEU A 217 14.40 10.33 20.71
C LEU A 217 15.49 11.09 21.48
N GLU A 218 16.63 10.45 21.69
CA GLU A 218 17.85 11.12 22.16
C GLU A 218 18.73 11.47 20.96
N ARG A 219 19.27 12.69 20.95
CA ARG A 219 20.14 13.19 19.89
C ARG A 219 21.53 13.56 20.43
N ASP A 220 22.52 13.55 19.57
CA ASP A 220 23.91 13.97 19.88
C ASP A 220 24.06 15.51 19.84
N GLY A 221 23.15 16.25 20.46
CA GLY A 221 23.06 17.70 20.47
C GLY A 221 21.84 18.25 19.74
N ALA A 222 21.65 19.56 19.78
CA ALA A 222 20.54 20.24 19.11
C ALA A 222 20.71 20.12 17.59
N GLY A 223 19.77 19.41 16.93
CA GLY A 223 19.81 19.15 15.49
C GLY A 223 20.69 17.98 15.06
N GLY A 224 21.29 17.24 15.99
CA GLY A 224 22.16 16.10 15.72
C GLY A 224 21.44 14.82 15.33
N LYS A 225 22.22 13.74 15.16
CA LYS A 225 21.69 12.40 14.86
C LYS A 225 20.99 11.79 16.07
N VAL A 226 20.04 10.90 15.82
CA VAL A 226 19.49 10.03 16.88
C VAL A 226 20.61 9.08 17.35
N ILE A 227 20.80 9.00 18.68
CA ILE A 227 21.72 8.07 19.33
C ILE A 227 20.99 7.01 20.14
N ALA A 228 19.72 7.25 20.46
CA ALA A 228 18.85 6.26 21.09
C ALA A 228 17.37 6.59 20.91
N VAL A 229 16.55 5.53 20.96
CA VAL A 229 15.09 5.60 21.03
C VAL A 229 14.66 5.32 22.47
N ARG A 230 13.87 6.20 23.07
CA ARG A 230 13.25 5.98 24.39
C ARG A 230 11.91 5.30 24.20
N VAL A 231 11.71 4.25 24.96
CA VAL A 231 10.48 3.45 24.88
C VAL A 231 9.86 3.26 26.26
N LYS A 232 8.58 2.92 26.25
CA LYS A 232 7.83 2.48 27.43
C LYS A 232 7.14 1.16 27.10
N ASN A 233 7.41 0.11 27.89
CA ASN A 233 6.79 -1.20 27.71
C ASN A 233 5.37 -1.27 28.31
N ALA A 234 4.70 -2.41 28.15
CA ALA A 234 3.35 -2.64 28.67
C ALA A 234 3.26 -2.57 30.20
N GLN A 235 4.37 -2.81 30.92
CA GLN A 235 4.47 -2.72 32.39
C GLN A 235 4.69 -1.29 32.85
N GLY A 236 4.87 -0.34 31.93
CA GLY A 236 5.11 1.07 32.24
C GLY A 236 6.59 1.40 32.47
N GLU A 237 7.49 0.47 32.28
CA GLU A 237 8.92 0.67 32.46
C GLU A 237 9.51 1.41 31.26
N HIS A 238 10.40 2.36 31.56
CA HIS A 238 11.12 3.13 30.56
C HIS A 238 12.48 2.51 30.26
N GLU A 239 12.82 2.45 28.99
CA GLU A 239 14.07 1.91 28.50
C GLU A 239 14.66 2.80 27.41
N ARG A 240 15.98 2.73 27.28
CA ARG A 240 16.78 3.43 26.27
C ARG A 240 17.39 2.40 25.33
N LEU A 241 17.05 2.47 24.04
CA LEU A 241 17.58 1.59 23.00
C LEU A 241 18.57 2.37 22.13
N PRO A 242 19.86 2.01 22.12
CA PRO A 242 20.82 2.60 21.20
C PRO A 242 20.35 2.45 19.74
N ALA A 243 20.62 3.46 18.92
CA ALA A 243 20.25 3.43 17.50
C ALA A 243 21.26 4.23 16.66
N ASP A 244 21.82 3.58 15.64
CA ASP A 244 22.63 4.23 14.62
C ASP A 244 21.75 4.74 13.46
N ALA A 245 20.62 4.07 13.20
CA ALA A 245 19.61 4.49 12.26
C ALA A 245 18.20 4.16 12.77
N VAL A 246 17.23 5.00 12.44
CA VAL A 246 15.82 4.82 12.79
C VAL A 246 15.00 4.85 11.51
N VAL A 247 14.14 3.84 11.30
CA VAL A 247 13.18 3.83 10.19
C VAL A 247 11.76 3.82 10.76
N VAL A 248 10.94 4.80 10.35
CA VAL A 248 9.59 4.98 10.87
C VAL A 248 8.56 4.49 9.86
N GLY A 249 7.75 3.50 10.26
CA GLY A 249 6.70 2.87 9.48
C GLY A 249 5.36 2.80 10.23
N VAL A 250 4.89 3.93 10.79
CA VAL A 250 3.68 3.98 11.64
C VAL A 250 2.37 4.25 10.88
N GLY A 251 2.38 4.01 9.59
CA GLY A 251 1.22 4.15 8.69
C GLY A 251 1.37 5.31 7.70
N MET A 252 0.31 5.52 6.91
CA MET A 252 0.28 6.46 5.80
C MET A 252 -0.90 7.41 5.92
N LEU A 253 -0.73 8.64 5.42
CA LEU A 253 -1.77 9.64 5.26
C LEU A 253 -2.08 9.80 3.77
N PRO A 254 -3.35 9.77 3.34
CA PRO A 254 -3.71 10.07 1.95
C PRO A 254 -3.44 11.54 1.64
N ASN A 255 -2.99 11.83 0.43
CA ASN A 255 -2.78 13.20 -0.02
C ASN A 255 -4.09 13.74 -0.61
N ILE A 256 -4.89 14.39 0.24
CA ILE A 256 -6.24 14.87 -0.10
C ILE A 256 -6.33 16.39 -0.20
N GLU A 257 -5.27 17.10 0.15
CA GLU A 257 -5.29 18.56 0.35
C GLU A 257 -5.71 19.33 -0.92
N LEU A 258 -5.26 18.87 -2.10
CA LEU A 258 -5.68 19.45 -3.38
C LEU A 258 -7.17 19.27 -3.63
N ALA A 259 -7.71 18.09 -3.31
CA ALA A 259 -9.12 17.77 -3.47
C ALA A 259 -9.98 18.59 -2.49
N GLU A 260 -9.56 18.65 -1.23
CA GLU A 260 -10.23 19.40 -0.16
C GLU A 260 -10.25 20.90 -0.47
N ALA A 261 -9.09 21.48 -0.85
CA ALA A 261 -8.99 22.89 -1.24
C ALA A 261 -9.82 23.23 -2.48
N ALA A 262 -9.97 22.27 -3.40
CA ALA A 262 -10.85 22.38 -4.55
C ALA A 262 -12.35 22.17 -4.23
N GLY A 263 -12.72 21.89 -2.98
CA GLY A 263 -14.12 21.66 -2.55
C GLY A 263 -14.70 20.33 -3.03
N LEU A 264 -13.88 19.31 -3.28
CA LEU A 264 -14.35 17.94 -3.50
C LEU A 264 -14.70 17.27 -2.16
N ALA A 265 -15.61 16.30 -2.19
CA ALA A 265 -15.97 15.53 -1.00
C ALA A 265 -14.82 14.64 -0.53
N VAL A 266 -14.44 14.77 0.75
CA VAL A 266 -13.37 13.99 1.39
C VAL A 266 -13.82 13.42 2.74
N ASP A 267 -13.33 12.23 3.09
CA ASP A 267 -13.50 11.58 4.40
C ASP A 267 -12.34 10.59 4.62
N ARG A 268 -11.23 11.03 5.22
CA ARG A 268 -9.99 10.23 5.35
C ARG A 268 -9.44 9.69 4.01
N GLY A 269 -9.87 10.28 2.91
CA GLY A 269 -9.59 9.98 1.51
C GLY A 269 -10.53 10.80 0.63
N ILE A 270 -10.23 10.92 -0.66
CA ILE A 270 -11.14 11.49 -1.65
C ILE A 270 -12.27 10.49 -1.84
N ILE A 271 -13.52 10.91 -1.60
CA ILE A 271 -14.69 10.04 -1.76
C ILE A 271 -14.92 9.80 -3.25
N VAL A 272 -14.95 8.54 -3.64
CA VAL A 272 -15.27 8.12 -5.01
C VAL A 272 -16.36 7.03 -5.02
N ASP A 273 -17.08 6.96 -6.13
CA ASP A 273 -18.03 5.88 -6.39
C ASP A 273 -17.36 4.63 -6.99
N GLU A 274 -18.15 3.64 -7.41
CA GLU A 274 -17.68 2.41 -8.04
C GLU A 274 -16.99 2.60 -9.39
N HIS A 275 -17.13 3.78 -10.01
CA HIS A 275 -16.45 4.17 -11.26
C HIS A 275 -15.20 5.03 -10.99
N ALA A 276 -14.84 5.22 -9.73
CA ALA A 276 -13.80 6.14 -9.28
C ALA A 276 -14.10 7.62 -9.59
N ALA A 277 -15.38 7.99 -9.82
CA ALA A 277 -15.82 9.37 -10.00
C ALA A 277 -15.95 10.06 -8.63
N THR A 278 -15.52 11.33 -8.56
CA THR A 278 -15.62 12.17 -7.37
C THR A 278 -16.99 12.87 -7.31
N SER A 279 -17.17 13.80 -6.37
CA SER A 279 -18.34 14.69 -6.32
C SER A 279 -18.44 15.67 -7.50
N ASP A 280 -17.43 15.73 -8.38
CA ASP A 280 -17.40 16.51 -9.60
C ASP A 280 -17.37 15.56 -10.82
N PRO A 281 -18.32 15.65 -11.77
CA PRO A 281 -18.40 14.71 -12.90
C PRO A 281 -17.22 14.81 -13.89
N ASP A 282 -16.44 15.88 -13.80
CA ASP A 282 -15.26 16.09 -14.62
C ASP A 282 -13.95 15.65 -13.93
N ILE A 283 -14.05 15.19 -12.66
CA ILE A 283 -12.90 14.81 -11.85
C ILE A 283 -13.07 13.37 -11.33
N VAL A 284 -12.07 12.54 -11.60
CA VAL A 284 -11.95 11.20 -11.03
C VAL A 284 -10.78 11.13 -10.05
N ALA A 285 -10.76 10.12 -9.16
CA ALA A 285 -9.60 9.87 -8.31
C ALA A 285 -9.31 8.37 -8.18
N ALA A 286 -8.04 7.98 -8.06
CA ALA A 286 -7.64 6.57 -7.96
C ALA A 286 -6.41 6.35 -7.08
N GLY A 287 -6.35 5.21 -6.41
CA GLY A 287 -5.24 4.73 -5.58
C GLY A 287 -5.36 5.13 -4.11
N ASP A 288 -4.23 5.19 -3.41
CA ASP A 288 -4.14 5.32 -1.94
C ASP A 288 -4.81 6.60 -1.39
N CYS A 289 -5.01 7.63 -2.23
CA CYS A 289 -5.68 8.88 -1.86
C CYS A 289 -7.20 8.75 -1.76
N THR A 290 -7.80 7.63 -2.18
CA THR A 290 -9.25 7.47 -2.28
C THR A 290 -9.86 6.69 -1.13
N VAL A 291 -11.16 6.89 -0.93
CA VAL A 291 -12.04 6.08 -0.09
C VAL A 291 -13.32 5.82 -0.86
N HIS A 292 -13.87 4.61 -0.79
CA HIS A 292 -15.08 4.21 -1.51
C HIS A 292 -15.95 3.26 -0.69
N ASP A 293 -17.22 3.19 -1.04
CA ASP A 293 -18.15 2.25 -0.43
C ASP A 293 -18.00 0.88 -1.11
N SER A 294 -17.64 -0.14 -0.35
CA SER A 294 -17.44 -1.49 -0.83
C SER A 294 -18.75 -2.27 -0.80
N VAL A 295 -19.18 -2.78 -1.96
CA VAL A 295 -20.34 -3.67 -2.04
C VAL A 295 -20.10 -4.97 -1.27
N LEU A 296 -18.88 -5.53 -1.38
CA LEU A 296 -18.51 -6.79 -0.73
C LEU A 296 -18.59 -6.72 0.80
N TYR A 297 -18.27 -5.56 1.40
CA TYR A 297 -18.21 -5.41 2.87
C TYR A 297 -19.33 -4.52 3.44
N GLY A 298 -20.18 -3.92 2.60
CA GLY A 298 -21.28 -3.04 3.03
C GLY A 298 -20.84 -1.82 3.82
N ARG A 299 -19.60 -1.37 3.64
CA ARG A 299 -19.01 -0.25 4.39
C ARG A 299 -17.99 0.51 3.54
N ARG A 300 -17.70 1.72 3.99
CA ARG A 300 -16.62 2.55 3.41
C ARG A 300 -15.26 2.00 3.77
N ILE A 301 -14.39 1.82 2.76
CA ILE A 301 -13.02 1.30 2.90
C ILE A 301 -12.01 2.20 2.19
N ARG A 302 -10.77 2.18 2.69
CA ARG A 302 -9.59 2.78 2.07
C ARG A 302 -8.52 1.70 1.93
N LEU A 303 -8.01 1.53 0.73
CA LEU A 303 -7.06 0.48 0.38
C LEU A 303 -5.76 1.11 -0.13
N GLU A 304 -4.65 0.69 0.47
CA GLU A 304 -3.29 1.13 0.13
C GLU A 304 -2.56 -0.02 -0.58
N SER A 305 -2.98 -0.33 -1.81
CA SER A 305 -2.40 -1.44 -2.56
C SER A 305 -2.29 -1.15 -4.06
N VAL A 306 -1.24 -1.69 -4.69
CA VAL A 306 -1.07 -1.61 -6.14
C VAL A 306 -2.27 -2.18 -6.89
N PRO A 307 -2.81 -3.36 -6.52
CA PRO A 307 -4.01 -3.89 -7.19
C PRO A 307 -5.19 -2.92 -7.15
N ASN A 308 -5.50 -2.33 -6.00
CA ASN A 308 -6.59 -1.34 -5.90
C ASN A 308 -6.31 -0.11 -6.78
N ALA A 309 -5.07 0.39 -6.78
CA ALA A 309 -4.69 1.53 -7.61
C ALA A 309 -4.91 1.26 -9.11
N LEU A 310 -4.59 0.05 -9.58
CA LEU A 310 -4.78 -0.35 -10.98
C LEU A 310 -6.27 -0.53 -11.33
N GLU A 311 -7.06 -1.18 -10.48
CA GLU A 311 -8.49 -1.43 -10.75
C GLU A 311 -9.29 -0.12 -10.73
N GLN A 312 -9.06 0.76 -9.75
CA GLN A 312 -9.68 2.09 -9.73
C GLN A 312 -9.26 2.93 -10.94
N ALA A 313 -8.00 2.89 -11.34
CA ALA A 313 -7.50 3.60 -12.51
C ALA A 313 -8.21 3.17 -13.81
N ARG A 314 -8.47 1.87 -13.98
CA ARG A 314 -9.21 1.32 -15.12
C ARG A 314 -10.68 1.73 -15.11
N ALA A 315 -11.33 1.72 -13.94
CA ALA A 315 -12.71 2.17 -13.77
C ALA A 315 -12.83 3.67 -14.09
N ALA A 316 -11.92 4.49 -13.54
CA ALA A 316 -11.82 5.93 -13.81
C ALA A 316 -11.63 6.22 -15.30
N ALA A 317 -10.72 5.51 -15.97
CA ALA A 317 -10.51 5.65 -17.40
C ALA A 317 -11.77 5.31 -18.22
N GLY A 318 -12.49 4.25 -17.80
CA GLY A 318 -13.79 3.89 -18.41
C GLY A 318 -14.83 4.98 -18.27
N TRP A 319 -14.96 5.54 -17.08
CA TRP A 319 -15.86 6.68 -16.81
C TRP A 319 -15.53 7.87 -17.71
N LEU A 320 -14.27 8.31 -17.72
CA LEU A 320 -13.80 9.43 -18.53
C LEU A 320 -14.02 9.22 -20.04
N CYS A 321 -13.98 7.98 -20.51
CA CYS A 321 -14.18 7.61 -21.90
C CYS A 321 -15.64 7.32 -22.29
N GLY A 322 -16.61 7.54 -21.38
CA GLY A 322 -18.03 7.23 -21.62
C GLY A 322 -18.32 5.73 -21.74
N LYS A 323 -17.47 4.89 -21.15
CA LYS A 323 -17.57 3.42 -21.09
C LYS A 323 -17.50 2.95 -19.63
N PRO A 324 -18.41 3.42 -18.75
CA PRO A 324 -18.35 3.14 -17.33
C PRO A 324 -18.43 1.63 -17.06
N LYS A 325 -17.51 1.15 -16.23
CA LYS A 325 -17.51 -0.21 -15.69
C LYS A 325 -17.20 -0.12 -14.21
N PRO A 326 -18.07 -0.64 -13.33
CA PRO A 326 -17.85 -0.56 -11.89
C PRO A 326 -16.63 -1.38 -11.47
N ASN A 327 -15.89 -0.86 -10.50
CA ASN A 327 -14.85 -1.60 -9.80
C ASN A 327 -15.51 -2.48 -8.71
N GLN A 328 -15.57 -3.78 -8.96
CA GLN A 328 -16.08 -4.79 -8.03
C GLN A 328 -15.00 -5.79 -7.64
N SER A 329 -13.74 -5.41 -7.77
CA SER A 329 -12.61 -6.28 -7.49
C SER A 329 -12.53 -6.62 -6.01
N VAL A 330 -12.20 -7.88 -5.71
CA VAL A 330 -11.85 -8.32 -4.35
C VAL A 330 -10.57 -7.60 -3.94
N PRO A 331 -10.55 -6.88 -2.82
CA PRO A 331 -9.32 -6.30 -2.30
C PRO A 331 -8.25 -7.37 -2.13
N TRP A 332 -7.04 -7.11 -2.61
CA TRP A 332 -5.94 -8.00 -2.35
C TRP A 332 -4.61 -7.25 -2.28
N PHE A 333 -3.63 -7.88 -1.62
CA PHE A 333 -2.31 -7.33 -1.36
C PHE A 333 -1.29 -8.46 -1.29
N TRP A 334 0.01 -8.13 -1.39
CA TRP A 334 1.10 -9.07 -1.14
C TRP A 334 2.24 -8.38 -0.40
N SER A 335 3.05 -9.17 0.30
CA SER A 335 4.29 -8.76 0.94
C SER A 335 5.33 -9.85 0.78
N ASP A 336 6.55 -9.48 0.38
CA ASP A 336 7.68 -10.40 0.29
C ASP A 336 8.66 -10.06 1.41
N GLN A 337 8.94 -11.04 2.26
CA GLN A 337 9.85 -10.91 3.39
C GLN A 337 10.75 -12.15 3.44
N TYR A 338 12.05 -11.96 3.37
CA TYR A 338 13.02 -13.06 3.19
C TYR A 338 12.74 -13.86 1.91
N GLU A 339 12.48 -15.17 2.03
CA GLU A 339 12.07 -16.09 0.97
C GLU A 339 10.54 -16.33 0.92
N LEU A 340 9.78 -15.58 1.73
CA LEU A 340 8.33 -15.79 1.88
C LEU A 340 7.55 -14.76 1.07
N THR A 341 6.58 -15.26 0.32
CA THR A 341 5.55 -14.44 -0.31
C THR A 341 4.24 -14.62 0.44
N LEU A 342 3.80 -13.56 1.11
CA LEU A 342 2.46 -13.46 1.70
C LEU A 342 1.53 -12.84 0.66
N GLN A 343 0.41 -13.52 0.38
CA GLN A 343 -0.67 -12.99 -0.44
C GLN A 343 -1.95 -12.97 0.41
N MET A 344 -2.69 -11.88 0.33
CA MET A 344 -3.91 -11.69 1.11
C MET A 344 -5.04 -11.24 0.19
N ALA A 345 -6.22 -11.83 0.35
CA ALA A 345 -7.43 -11.40 -0.33
C ALA A 345 -8.59 -11.31 0.65
N GLY A 346 -9.40 -10.29 0.45
CA GLY A 346 -10.45 -9.94 1.40
C GLY A 346 -9.92 -9.10 2.57
N LEU A 347 -10.82 -8.79 3.49
CA LEU A 347 -10.54 -8.09 4.74
C LEU A 347 -10.90 -9.01 5.91
N SER A 348 -9.92 -9.41 6.69
CA SER A 348 -10.09 -10.35 7.81
C SER A 348 -10.75 -9.75 9.04
N GLU A 349 -10.94 -8.42 9.08
CA GLU A 349 -11.53 -7.73 10.21
C GLU A 349 -12.95 -8.25 10.53
N GLY A 350 -13.17 -8.61 11.79
CA GLY A 350 -14.45 -9.11 12.27
C GLY A 350 -14.69 -10.61 12.02
N HIS A 351 -13.65 -11.38 11.63
CA HIS A 351 -13.76 -12.84 11.63
C HIS A 351 -13.96 -13.37 13.06
N ASP A 352 -14.67 -14.47 13.17
CA ASP A 352 -14.88 -15.22 14.42
C ASP A 352 -14.14 -16.55 14.43
N GLN A 353 -13.68 -17.01 13.27
CA GLN A 353 -12.92 -18.25 13.13
C GLN A 353 -11.78 -18.08 12.11
N CYS A 354 -10.61 -18.65 12.44
CA CYS A 354 -9.47 -18.77 11.55
C CYS A 354 -9.13 -20.24 11.35
N VAL A 355 -9.08 -20.70 10.11
CA VAL A 355 -8.79 -22.09 9.75
C VAL A 355 -7.47 -22.14 9.00
N ILE A 356 -6.51 -22.91 9.54
CA ILE A 356 -5.21 -23.13 8.87
C ILE A 356 -5.31 -24.37 7.99
N ARG A 357 -4.91 -24.19 6.73
CA ARG A 357 -4.78 -25.28 5.75
C ARG A 357 -3.37 -25.33 5.21
N GLY A 358 -2.73 -26.49 5.21
CA GLY A 358 -1.34 -26.70 4.82
C GLY A 358 -0.41 -26.80 6.02
N SER A 359 0.88 -26.53 5.84
CA SER A 359 1.89 -26.70 6.89
C SER A 359 2.59 -25.39 7.21
N VAL A 360 2.41 -24.89 8.43
CA VAL A 360 3.11 -23.72 8.97
C VAL A 360 4.62 -24.01 9.07
N GLN A 361 4.99 -25.23 9.48
CA GLN A 361 6.39 -25.65 9.60
C GLN A 361 7.10 -25.72 8.25
N ALA A 362 6.40 -26.15 7.19
CA ALA A 362 6.92 -26.17 5.83
C ALA A 362 6.85 -24.78 5.16
N ARG A 363 6.32 -23.77 5.87
CA ARG A 363 6.13 -22.40 5.35
C ARG A 363 5.31 -22.35 4.06
N SER A 364 4.32 -23.26 3.93
CA SER A 364 3.38 -23.32 2.81
C SER A 364 2.00 -23.64 3.34
N PHE A 365 1.16 -22.61 3.53
CA PHE A 365 -0.16 -22.73 4.14
C PHE A 365 -1.04 -21.53 3.82
N CYS A 366 -2.34 -21.69 4.07
CA CYS A 366 -3.32 -20.62 4.06
C CYS A 366 -3.99 -20.50 5.43
N ALA A 367 -4.31 -19.25 5.81
CA ALA A 367 -5.21 -18.91 6.89
C ALA A 367 -6.52 -18.40 6.28
N PHE A 368 -7.59 -19.16 6.41
CA PHE A 368 -8.93 -18.78 5.96
C PHE A 368 -9.67 -18.13 7.11
N TYR A 369 -10.25 -16.97 6.86
CA TYR A 369 -11.01 -16.21 7.86
C TYR A 369 -12.50 -16.35 7.57
N LEU A 370 -13.24 -16.88 8.55
CA LEU A 370 -14.69 -17.08 8.46
C LEU A 370 -15.40 -16.13 9.44
N LYS A 371 -16.61 -15.73 9.08
CA LYS A 371 -17.53 -15.00 9.93
C LYS A 371 -18.90 -15.68 9.85
N GLY A 372 -19.37 -16.27 10.97
CA GLY A 372 -20.57 -17.08 10.96
C GLY A 372 -20.49 -18.26 9.98
N GLY A 373 -19.31 -18.84 9.80
CA GLY A 373 -19.03 -19.91 8.83
C GLY A 373 -18.84 -19.44 7.38
N VAL A 374 -19.06 -18.16 7.06
CA VAL A 374 -18.91 -17.60 5.70
C VAL A 374 -17.48 -17.12 5.48
N LEU A 375 -16.87 -17.46 4.33
CA LEU A 375 -15.55 -17.02 3.94
C LEU A 375 -15.54 -15.50 3.67
N ILE A 376 -14.71 -14.74 4.40
CA ILE A 376 -14.55 -13.28 4.24
C ILE A 376 -13.16 -12.86 3.80
N ALA A 377 -12.12 -13.65 4.10
CA ALA A 377 -10.75 -13.34 3.69
C ALA A 377 -9.87 -14.60 3.71
N VAL A 378 -8.71 -14.51 3.05
CA VAL A 378 -7.65 -15.52 3.07
C VAL A 378 -6.29 -14.84 3.03
N ASP A 379 -5.38 -15.33 3.88
CA ASP A 379 -3.94 -15.05 3.81
C ASP A 379 -3.22 -16.34 3.42
N ALA A 380 -2.28 -16.25 2.49
CA ALA A 380 -1.54 -17.41 1.99
C ALA A 380 -0.04 -17.13 2.04
N VAL A 381 0.73 -18.02 2.63
CA VAL A 381 2.19 -18.02 2.61
C VAL A 381 2.66 -19.11 1.67
N ASN A 382 3.37 -18.73 0.59
CA ASN A 382 3.91 -19.65 -0.41
C ASN A 382 2.89 -20.70 -0.93
N ALA A 383 1.61 -20.32 -1.01
CA ALA A 383 0.51 -21.17 -1.45
C ALA A 383 -0.35 -20.50 -2.54
N PRO A 384 0.26 -20.11 -3.69
CA PRO A 384 -0.39 -19.26 -4.69
C PRO A 384 -1.61 -19.91 -5.35
N MET A 385 -1.64 -21.23 -5.48
CA MET A 385 -2.77 -21.95 -6.08
C MET A 385 -4.03 -21.88 -5.20
N ASP A 386 -3.86 -22.12 -3.90
CA ASP A 386 -4.96 -22.05 -2.94
C ASP A 386 -5.43 -20.59 -2.78
N PHE A 387 -4.49 -19.64 -2.75
CA PHE A 387 -4.81 -18.21 -2.76
C PHE A 387 -5.69 -17.82 -3.94
N MET A 388 -5.32 -18.20 -5.15
CA MET A 388 -6.08 -17.85 -6.37
C MET A 388 -7.49 -18.44 -6.37
N GLN A 389 -7.65 -19.69 -5.86
CA GLN A 389 -8.96 -20.32 -5.74
C GLN A 389 -9.82 -19.60 -4.70
N ALA A 390 -9.27 -19.34 -3.51
CA ALA A 390 -9.97 -18.66 -2.43
C ALA A 390 -10.38 -17.23 -2.84
N LYS A 391 -9.46 -16.45 -3.44
CA LYS A 391 -9.74 -15.10 -3.93
C LYS A 391 -10.93 -15.07 -4.89
N ARG A 392 -11.03 -16.05 -5.80
CA ARG A 392 -12.15 -16.15 -6.75
C ARG A 392 -13.48 -16.46 -6.06
N ALA A 393 -13.43 -17.23 -4.95
CA ALA A 393 -14.62 -17.65 -4.22
C ALA A 393 -15.17 -16.60 -3.25
N LEU A 394 -14.38 -15.58 -2.86
CA LEU A 394 -14.78 -14.56 -1.89
C LEU A 394 -16.10 -13.84 -2.23
N PRO A 395 -16.36 -13.44 -3.49
CA PRO A 395 -17.61 -12.78 -3.84
C PRO A 395 -18.86 -13.67 -3.73
N GLU A 396 -18.69 -15.00 -3.67
CA GLU A 396 -19.78 -15.96 -3.61
C GLU A 396 -20.34 -16.13 -2.19
N HIS A 397 -19.69 -15.53 -1.18
CA HIS A 397 -20.10 -15.61 0.24
C HIS A 397 -20.37 -17.05 0.72
N LEU A 398 -19.49 -17.99 0.35
CA LEU A 398 -19.66 -19.42 0.62
C LEU A 398 -19.59 -19.72 2.12
N ALA A 399 -20.58 -20.45 2.62
CA ALA A 399 -20.50 -21.08 3.93
C ALA A 399 -19.63 -22.34 3.83
N LEU A 400 -18.60 -22.44 4.66
CA LEU A 400 -17.61 -23.51 4.61
C LEU A 400 -17.55 -24.27 5.94
N ASP A 401 -17.43 -25.58 5.84
CA ASP A 401 -17.12 -26.42 7.00
C ASP A 401 -15.65 -26.31 7.36
N ALA A 402 -15.36 -25.90 8.58
CA ALA A 402 -14.00 -25.61 9.03
C ALA A 402 -13.11 -26.86 9.08
N ALA A 403 -13.67 -28.03 9.42
CA ALA A 403 -12.93 -29.29 9.49
C ALA A 403 -12.53 -29.75 8.07
N ALA A 404 -13.48 -29.70 7.14
CA ALA A 404 -13.23 -30.02 5.73
C ALA A 404 -12.21 -29.03 5.12
N LEU A 405 -12.29 -27.74 5.48
CA LEU A 405 -11.37 -26.71 4.99
C LEU A 405 -9.93 -26.94 5.48
N ALA A 406 -9.76 -27.40 6.72
CA ALA A 406 -8.46 -27.74 7.29
C ALA A 406 -7.83 -29.01 6.67
N ASP A 407 -8.65 -29.95 6.20
CA ASP A 407 -8.18 -31.22 5.65
C ASP A 407 -7.60 -31.07 4.24
N THR A 408 -6.28 -31.19 4.12
CA THR A 408 -5.57 -31.09 2.83
C THR A 408 -5.83 -32.27 1.88
N LEU A 409 -6.41 -33.37 2.36
CA LEU A 409 -6.82 -34.50 1.50
C LEU A 409 -8.07 -34.19 0.69
N ILE A 410 -8.90 -33.25 1.16
CA ILE A 410 -10.04 -32.75 0.40
C ILE A 410 -9.59 -31.65 -0.54
N PRO A 411 -9.76 -31.77 -1.87
CA PRO A 411 -9.35 -30.71 -2.81
C PRO A 411 -10.06 -29.39 -2.51
N LEU A 412 -9.31 -28.30 -2.33
CA LEU A 412 -9.87 -26.97 -2.02
C LEU A 412 -10.92 -26.53 -3.04
N LYS A 413 -10.69 -26.83 -4.33
CA LYS A 413 -11.62 -26.54 -5.42
C LYS A 413 -13.02 -27.12 -5.19
N SER A 414 -13.14 -28.31 -4.58
CA SER A 414 -14.43 -28.93 -4.32
C SER A 414 -15.20 -28.24 -3.19
N LEU A 415 -14.48 -27.67 -2.22
CA LEU A 415 -15.06 -26.90 -1.11
C LEU A 415 -15.51 -25.50 -1.55
N LEU A 416 -14.80 -24.89 -2.50
CA LEU A 416 -15.05 -23.56 -3.00
C LEU A 416 -15.95 -23.54 -4.26
N ALA A 417 -16.47 -24.68 -4.68
CA ALA A 417 -17.44 -24.72 -5.76
C ALA A 417 -18.78 -24.13 -5.26
N PRO A 418 -19.41 -23.21 -6.00
CA PRO A 418 -20.76 -22.78 -5.65
C PRO A 418 -21.68 -24.03 -5.60
N PRO A 419 -22.66 -24.04 -4.67
CA PRO A 419 -23.61 -25.15 -4.61
C PRO A 419 -24.23 -25.32 -5.99
N ALA A 420 -24.25 -26.58 -6.50
CA ALA A 420 -24.87 -26.83 -7.78
C ALA A 420 -26.29 -26.24 -7.73
N ALA A 421 -26.61 -25.35 -8.67
CA ALA A 421 -27.95 -24.78 -8.76
C ALA A 421 -28.93 -25.97 -8.69
N ALA A 422 -29.72 -26.03 -7.63
CA ALA A 422 -30.74 -27.04 -7.52
C ALA A 422 -31.56 -26.95 -8.78
N ALA A 423 -31.47 -27.99 -9.63
CA ALA A 423 -32.28 -28.07 -10.82
C ALA A 423 -33.72 -27.91 -10.34
N LEU A 424 -34.32 -26.77 -10.66
CA LEU A 424 -35.75 -26.56 -10.44
C LEU A 424 -36.45 -27.61 -11.28
N ALA A 425 -36.89 -28.66 -10.62
CA ALA A 425 -37.76 -29.70 -11.16
C ALA A 425 -39.21 -29.19 -11.21
#